data_bbfea81ddc96ea3abf4637716d74799f
#
_entry.id   bbfea81ddc96ea3abf4637716d74799f
#
_cell.length_a   1.000
_cell.length_b   1.000
_cell.length_c   1.000
_cell.angle_alpha   90.00
_cell.angle_beta   90.00
_cell.angle_gamma   90.00
#
_symmetry.space_group_name_H-M   'P 1'
#
loop_
_entity.id
_entity.type
_entity.pdbx_description
1 polymer ?
#
loop_
_entity_poly.entity_id
_entity_poly.type
_entity_poly.pdbx_seq_one_letter_code
_entity_poly.pdbx_strand_id
1 'polypeptide(L)'
;MERKEFKAESKRLLDLMINSIYTHKEIFLREIISNASDAIDKLSYLSLTDDKVGISRDQFAITLAVDKEKRLLTVSDNGIGMDQSELENNLGVIASSGSLRFRQEMEGEAAADTDIIGQFGVGFYSAFMVADEITVITRKYGQEQAWRWQSTGVDGYTIEPCEKETVGTDIIMHIKADGEEKEEYSQYLREHTLYALVKKYSDYIRFPIRMEMPHSVRKEGSSDEKPEYEEKYEWETLNSMVPLWQRKKGDVTKEEYDEFYQQRFADPHPPLSVITVSAEGAVTYKAMLFIPSAANGRYYTEDYESGLQLYSAGVMIMDKCADLLPDCFNFVRGVVDSPDLNLNISRELLQHDRQLKIICANLEKKIRGELERMLRDEREKYEQFWQSFGRQLKVCAMDNYGAKKETLQDLMLFYSSTEKKLVTLAEYVGRMKEDQKFIYYASGDTVEAIDHMPQTELLKEHSMEILYFTDKADEFLADILRTYQDKPFRSAIDGDLELGDAQKPDETEHYKDAFNFIKETLGGRVDTVKASTKLKTHPVCLTSGEGVTFEMEKYFTAVQPELGLKAKRILEINVDHPAFLAFEAARVTDPEKAKKYAEILYNQAVLIAGMPIEDPSSYTDLLCSLWQ
;
A
#
# COMPACT_ATOMS: atom_id res chain seq x y z
N MET A 1 -18.57 17.00 -49.05
CA MET A 1 -17.26 16.95 -48.33
C MET A 1 -16.68 15.59 -48.60
N GLU A 2 -15.53 15.53 -49.25
CA GLU A 2 -14.82 14.28 -49.54
C GLU A 2 -14.03 13.92 -48.26
N ARG A 3 -14.30 12.75 -47.70
CA ARG A 3 -13.58 12.26 -46.50
C ARG A 3 -12.26 11.66 -46.97
N LYS A 4 -11.12 12.26 -46.58
CA LYS A 4 -9.78 11.76 -46.89
C LYS A 4 -9.28 10.89 -45.76
N GLU A 5 -8.72 9.74 -46.08
CA GLU A 5 -8.07 8.84 -45.13
C GLU A 5 -6.65 9.34 -44.81
N PHE A 6 -6.22 9.12 -43.53
CA PHE A 6 -4.83 9.40 -43.14
C PHE A 6 -3.90 8.36 -43.78
N LYS A 7 -2.77 8.81 -44.33
CA LYS A 7 -1.69 7.94 -44.81
C LYS A 7 -0.68 7.78 -43.70
N ALA A 8 -0.33 6.52 -43.38
CA ALA A 8 0.65 6.21 -42.35
C ALA A 8 2.04 5.94 -42.96
N GLU A 9 3.10 6.49 -42.40
CA GLU A 9 4.49 6.10 -42.67
C GLU A 9 4.84 4.88 -41.80
N SER A 10 4.74 3.68 -42.35
CA SER A 10 4.89 2.42 -41.61
C SER A 10 6.24 2.31 -40.88
N LYS A 11 7.34 2.79 -41.49
CA LYS A 11 8.67 2.79 -40.86
C LYS A 11 8.70 3.64 -39.58
N ARG A 12 8.12 4.85 -39.61
CA ARG A 12 8.10 5.75 -38.46
C ARG A 12 7.17 5.27 -37.35
N LEU A 13 6.05 4.61 -37.73
CA LEU A 13 5.16 3.97 -36.77
C LEU A 13 5.86 2.81 -36.05
N LEU A 14 6.58 1.97 -36.80
CA LEU A 14 7.33 0.86 -36.20
C LEU A 14 8.43 1.35 -35.24
N ASP A 15 9.16 2.40 -35.63
CA ASP A 15 10.16 3.04 -34.79
C ASP A 15 9.57 3.61 -33.49
N LEU A 16 8.42 4.29 -33.57
CA LEU A 16 7.68 4.77 -32.39
C LEU A 16 7.21 3.60 -31.52
N MET A 17 6.78 2.51 -32.09
CA MET A 17 6.33 1.32 -31.37
C MET A 17 7.48 0.65 -30.61
N ILE A 18 8.64 0.51 -31.25
CA ILE A 18 9.83 -0.10 -30.63
C ILE A 18 10.39 0.78 -29.50
N ASN A 19 10.42 2.11 -29.70
CA ASN A 19 11.16 3.01 -28.82
C ASN A 19 10.29 3.84 -27.86
N SER A 20 8.95 3.84 -27.98
CA SER A 20 8.10 4.76 -27.21
C SER A 20 6.86 4.13 -26.57
N ILE A 21 6.43 2.94 -26.98
CA ILE A 21 5.20 2.32 -26.43
C ILE A 21 5.46 1.64 -25.09
N TYR A 22 6.61 1.00 -24.95
CA TYR A 22 6.97 0.25 -23.73
C TYR A 22 8.01 1.00 -22.92
N THR A 23 7.75 1.13 -21.63
CA THR A 23 8.67 1.79 -20.69
C THR A 23 9.82 0.85 -20.28
N HIS A 24 9.54 -0.46 -20.19
CA HIS A 24 10.48 -1.48 -19.75
C HIS A 24 10.81 -2.48 -20.85
N LYS A 25 12.08 -2.58 -21.22
CA LYS A 25 12.53 -3.48 -22.30
C LYS A 25 12.24 -4.96 -22.00
N GLU A 26 12.29 -5.37 -20.75
CA GLU A 26 12.05 -6.75 -20.29
C GLU A 26 10.66 -7.32 -20.63
N ILE A 27 9.71 -6.45 -20.95
CA ILE A 27 8.34 -6.83 -21.34
C ILE A 27 8.31 -7.63 -22.65
N PHE A 28 9.35 -7.55 -23.51
CA PHE A 28 9.40 -8.32 -24.73
C PHE A 28 9.14 -9.81 -24.50
N LEU A 29 9.72 -10.39 -23.44
CA LEU A 29 9.55 -11.82 -23.16
C LEU A 29 8.10 -12.16 -22.80
N ARG A 30 7.44 -11.31 -22.03
CA ARG A 30 6.00 -11.43 -21.72
C ARG A 30 5.15 -11.46 -22.98
N GLU A 31 5.39 -10.54 -23.91
CA GLU A 31 4.61 -10.43 -25.15
C GLU A 31 4.84 -11.64 -26.06
N ILE A 32 6.09 -12.11 -26.20
CA ILE A 32 6.40 -13.29 -27.02
C ILE A 32 5.79 -14.56 -26.42
N ILE A 33 5.88 -14.76 -25.10
CA ILE A 33 5.26 -15.90 -24.41
C ILE A 33 3.73 -15.84 -24.52
N SER A 34 3.13 -14.65 -24.42
CA SER A 34 1.69 -14.48 -24.60
C SER A 34 1.21 -14.87 -26.01
N ASN A 35 1.98 -14.50 -27.03
CA ASN A 35 1.68 -14.91 -28.41
C ASN A 35 1.82 -16.44 -28.61
N ALA A 36 2.82 -17.05 -27.99
CA ALA A 36 3.01 -18.51 -28.00
C ALA A 36 1.83 -19.21 -27.30
N SER A 37 1.38 -18.70 -26.15
CA SER A 37 0.18 -19.20 -25.46
C SER A 37 -1.06 -19.13 -26.34
N ASP A 38 -1.31 -17.99 -27.00
CA ASP A 38 -2.45 -17.82 -27.92
C ASP A 38 -2.40 -18.80 -29.09
N ALA A 39 -1.19 -19.08 -29.62
CA ALA A 39 -1.02 -20.06 -30.72
C ALA A 39 -1.36 -21.47 -30.26
N ILE A 40 -0.99 -21.84 -29.03
CA ILE A 40 -1.34 -23.13 -28.44
C ILE A 40 -2.83 -23.20 -28.14
N ASP A 41 -3.45 -22.14 -27.60
CA ASP A 41 -4.89 -22.10 -27.33
C ASP A 41 -5.71 -22.36 -28.59
N LYS A 42 -5.31 -21.78 -29.74
CA LYS A 42 -5.96 -22.03 -31.05
C LYS A 42 -5.88 -23.49 -31.47
N LEU A 43 -4.74 -24.13 -31.34
CA LEU A 43 -4.57 -25.56 -31.69
C LEU A 43 -5.28 -26.46 -30.69
N SER A 44 -5.21 -26.14 -29.42
CA SER A 44 -5.93 -26.85 -28.35
C SER A 44 -7.45 -26.80 -28.55
N TYR A 45 -7.98 -25.65 -28.99
CA TYR A 45 -9.39 -25.53 -29.35
C TYR A 45 -9.76 -26.41 -30.57
N LEU A 46 -8.91 -26.41 -31.63
CA LEU A 46 -9.12 -27.27 -32.78
C LEU A 46 -9.08 -28.75 -32.41
N SER A 47 -8.27 -29.14 -31.44
CA SER A 47 -8.17 -30.53 -30.98
C SER A 47 -9.46 -31.07 -30.32
N LEU A 48 -10.38 -30.19 -29.92
CA LEU A 48 -11.70 -30.57 -29.41
C LEU A 48 -12.63 -31.11 -30.52
N THR A 49 -12.38 -30.74 -31.77
CA THR A 49 -13.23 -31.09 -32.91
C THR A 49 -12.51 -31.87 -34.00
N ASP A 50 -11.17 -31.91 -34.00
CA ASP A 50 -10.33 -32.61 -34.98
C ASP A 50 -9.35 -33.57 -34.30
N ASP A 51 -9.70 -34.85 -34.27
CA ASP A 51 -8.86 -35.92 -33.69
C ASP A 51 -7.51 -36.08 -34.37
N LYS A 52 -7.31 -35.49 -35.57
CA LYS A 52 -6.03 -35.58 -36.30
C LYS A 52 -4.96 -34.66 -35.73
N VAL A 53 -5.31 -33.74 -34.85
CA VAL A 53 -4.32 -32.90 -34.15
C VAL A 53 -3.32 -33.77 -33.41
N GLY A 54 -3.76 -34.89 -32.82
CA GLY A 54 -2.90 -35.95 -32.28
C GLY A 54 -2.01 -35.52 -31.08
N ILE A 55 -2.18 -34.32 -30.56
CA ILE A 55 -1.45 -33.77 -29.40
C ILE A 55 -2.39 -33.75 -28.20
N SER A 56 -2.00 -34.40 -27.11
CA SER A 56 -2.75 -34.34 -25.84
C SER A 56 -2.40 -33.04 -25.10
N ARG A 57 -3.32 -32.57 -24.22
CA ARG A 57 -3.22 -31.29 -23.52
C ARG A 57 -1.92 -31.13 -22.71
N ASP A 58 -1.38 -32.20 -22.18
CA ASP A 58 -0.13 -32.29 -21.39
C ASP A 58 1.14 -32.16 -22.23
N GLN A 59 1.01 -32.32 -23.56
CA GLN A 59 2.14 -32.19 -24.51
C GLN A 59 2.31 -30.76 -25.03
N PHE A 60 1.34 -29.89 -24.86
CA PHE A 60 1.51 -28.49 -25.19
C PHE A 60 2.53 -27.83 -24.27
N ALA A 61 3.46 -27.10 -24.85
CA ALA A 61 4.51 -26.42 -24.10
C ALA A 61 5.09 -25.23 -24.88
N ILE A 62 5.59 -24.27 -24.12
CA ILE A 62 6.47 -23.20 -24.61
C ILE A 62 7.88 -23.53 -24.15
N THR A 63 8.86 -23.43 -25.02
CA THR A 63 10.25 -23.75 -24.71
C THR A 63 11.13 -22.53 -24.91
N LEU A 64 11.99 -22.25 -23.93
CA LEU A 64 13.04 -21.24 -24.03
C LEU A 64 14.40 -21.92 -24.22
N ALA A 65 15.22 -21.41 -25.15
CA ALA A 65 16.58 -21.89 -25.36
C ALA A 65 17.54 -20.71 -25.58
N VAL A 66 18.75 -20.82 -25.03
CA VAL A 66 19.78 -19.78 -25.11
C VAL A 66 21.05 -20.36 -25.75
N ASP A 67 21.54 -19.66 -26.76
CA ASP A 67 22.89 -19.88 -27.31
C ASP A 67 23.73 -18.63 -27.00
N LYS A 68 24.53 -18.70 -25.95
CA LYS A 68 25.36 -17.57 -25.47
C LYS A 68 26.44 -17.17 -26.45
N GLU A 69 26.99 -18.14 -27.19
CA GLU A 69 28.09 -17.90 -28.14
C GLU A 69 27.58 -17.13 -29.36
N LYS A 70 26.40 -17.48 -29.85
CA LYS A 70 25.77 -16.82 -30.99
C LYS A 70 24.83 -15.67 -30.57
N ARG A 71 24.72 -15.39 -29.27
CA ARG A 71 23.82 -14.40 -28.72
C ARG A 71 22.34 -14.60 -29.14
N LEU A 72 21.87 -15.84 -29.20
CA LEU A 72 20.52 -16.17 -29.60
C LEU A 72 19.65 -16.53 -28.40
N LEU A 73 18.46 -15.93 -28.33
CA LEU A 73 17.37 -16.38 -27.49
C LEU A 73 16.26 -16.91 -28.39
N THR A 74 15.84 -18.14 -28.18
CA THR A 74 14.77 -18.79 -28.94
C THR A 74 13.57 -19.04 -28.02
N VAL A 75 12.37 -18.65 -28.49
CA VAL A 75 11.09 -19.00 -27.87
C VAL A 75 10.32 -19.86 -28.88
N SER A 76 10.03 -21.10 -28.50
CA SER A 76 9.35 -22.09 -29.35
C SER A 76 7.99 -22.46 -28.75
N ASP A 77 6.99 -22.59 -29.58
CA ASP A 77 5.69 -23.15 -29.23
C ASP A 77 5.31 -24.31 -30.17
N ASN A 78 4.51 -25.23 -29.70
CA ASN A 78 3.91 -26.29 -30.50
C ASN A 78 2.40 -26.00 -30.75
N GLY A 79 2.07 -24.72 -30.96
CA GLY A 79 0.75 -24.23 -31.29
C GLY A 79 0.39 -24.41 -32.77
N ILE A 80 -0.61 -23.66 -33.25
CA ILE A 80 -1.20 -23.81 -34.58
C ILE A 80 -0.24 -23.53 -35.75
N GLY A 81 0.82 -22.71 -35.52
CA GLY A 81 1.73 -22.23 -36.57
C GLY A 81 1.07 -21.25 -37.53
N MET A 82 1.81 -20.83 -38.57
CA MET A 82 1.36 -19.88 -39.57
C MET A 82 1.76 -20.34 -40.99
N ASP A 83 0.88 -20.04 -41.95
CA ASP A 83 1.21 -20.12 -43.37
C ASP A 83 1.79 -18.78 -43.89
N GLN A 84 2.22 -18.75 -45.18
CA GLN A 84 2.80 -17.54 -45.76
C GLN A 84 1.86 -16.31 -45.64
N SER A 85 0.59 -16.49 -45.96
CA SER A 85 -0.39 -15.39 -45.93
C SER A 85 -0.62 -14.89 -44.49
N GLU A 86 -0.60 -15.79 -43.51
CA GLU A 86 -0.72 -15.42 -42.12
C GLU A 86 0.53 -14.70 -41.59
N LEU A 87 1.73 -15.10 -42.02
CA LEU A 87 2.97 -14.36 -41.74
C LEU A 87 2.91 -12.93 -42.28
N GLU A 88 2.48 -12.75 -43.54
CA GLU A 88 2.32 -11.43 -44.13
C GLU A 88 1.29 -10.58 -43.36
N ASN A 89 0.16 -11.17 -42.95
CA ASN A 89 -0.93 -10.47 -42.29
C ASN A 89 -0.67 -10.22 -40.78
N ASN A 90 0.00 -11.11 -40.09
CA ASN A 90 0.20 -11.03 -38.63
C ASN A 90 1.53 -10.38 -38.25
N LEU A 91 2.60 -10.54 -39.05
CA LEU A 91 3.92 -9.97 -38.79
C LEU A 91 4.32 -8.89 -39.82
N GLY A 92 3.66 -8.82 -40.99
CA GLY A 92 3.91 -7.81 -42.01
C GLY A 92 2.97 -6.60 -41.90
N VAL A 93 1.88 -6.70 -41.17
CA VAL A 93 0.90 -5.60 -40.96
C VAL A 93 0.88 -5.18 -39.51
N ILE A 94 1.29 -3.95 -39.25
CA ILE A 94 1.31 -3.37 -37.90
C ILE A 94 -0.12 -3.22 -37.35
N ALA A 95 -0.32 -3.57 -36.07
CA ALA A 95 -1.61 -3.54 -35.39
C ALA A 95 -2.67 -4.51 -35.95
N SER A 96 -2.24 -5.61 -36.56
CA SER A 96 -3.09 -6.71 -37.03
C SER A 96 -3.01 -7.88 -36.05
N SER A 97 -4.08 -8.20 -35.33
CA SER A 97 -4.14 -9.32 -34.39
C SER A 97 -4.91 -10.51 -34.99
N GLY A 98 -4.19 -11.60 -35.31
CA GLY A 98 -4.77 -12.87 -35.68
C GLY A 98 -5.53 -13.55 -34.54
N SER A 99 -5.14 -13.28 -33.30
CA SER A 99 -5.81 -13.80 -32.09
C SER A 99 -7.15 -13.13 -31.87
N LEU A 100 -7.24 -11.80 -32.07
CA LEU A 100 -8.50 -11.08 -31.99
C LEU A 100 -9.50 -11.52 -33.08
N ARG A 101 -9.02 -11.73 -34.31
CA ARG A 101 -9.85 -12.26 -35.40
C ARG A 101 -10.39 -13.64 -35.09
N PHE A 102 -9.56 -14.53 -34.59
CA PHE A 102 -9.96 -15.87 -34.17
C PHE A 102 -11.03 -15.81 -33.08
N ARG A 103 -10.88 -14.95 -32.06
CA ARG A 103 -11.89 -14.76 -31.01
C ARG A 103 -13.24 -14.26 -31.57
N GLN A 104 -13.20 -13.39 -32.56
CA GLN A 104 -14.45 -12.86 -33.20
C GLN A 104 -15.18 -13.90 -34.05
N GLU A 105 -14.45 -14.89 -34.58
CA GLU A 105 -15.00 -15.99 -35.38
C GLU A 105 -15.58 -17.14 -34.52
N MET A 106 -15.24 -17.16 -33.20
CA MET A 106 -15.79 -18.13 -32.25
C MET A 106 -17.19 -17.72 -31.83
N GLU A 107 -18.16 -18.63 -31.93
CA GLU A 107 -19.56 -18.43 -31.50
C GLU A 107 -19.86 -19.16 -30.18
N GLY A 108 -20.65 -18.55 -29.27
CA GLY A 108 -21.24 -19.16 -28.11
C GLY A 108 -20.32 -19.35 -26.89
N GLU A 109 -20.60 -20.37 -26.07
CA GLU A 109 -19.90 -20.66 -24.81
C GLU A 109 -18.40 -20.96 -24.98
N ALA A 110 -17.99 -21.43 -26.14
CA ALA A 110 -16.59 -21.72 -26.45
C ALA A 110 -15.69 -20.46 -26.52
N ALA A 111 -16.26 -19.31 -26.82
CA ALA A 111 -15.56 -18.03 -26.80
C ALA A 111 -15.24 -17.55 -25.38
N ALA A 112 -16.02 -18.01 -24.38
CA ALA A 112 -15.83 -17.66 -22.96
C ALA A 112 -14.72 -18.49 -22.29
N ASP A 113 -14.40 -19.68 -22.82
CA ASP A 113 -13.36 -20.57 -22.27
C ASP A 113 -11.96 -20.29 -22.84
N THR A 114 -11.85 -19.40 -23.85
CA THR A 114 -10.58 -19.09 -24.52
C THR A 114 -10.06 -17.74 -24.03
N ASP A 115 -9.05 -17.77 -23.15
CA ASP A 115 -8.39 -16.57 -22.61
C ASP A 115 -7.33 -16.03 -23.58
N ILE A 116 -7.77 -15.50 -24.73
CA ILE A 116 -6.85 -14.90 -25.72
C ILE A 116 -6.23 -13.63 -25.12
N ILE A 117 -4.88 -13.63 -25.06
CA ILE A 117 -4.09 -12.56 -24.45
C ILE A 117 -3.78 -11.45 -25.47
N GLY A 118 -3.36 -11.81 -26.69
CA GLY A 118 -2.87 -10.88 -27.72
C GLY A 118 -3.98 -10.17 -28.52
N GLN A 119 -4.41 -8.99 -28.07
CA GLN A 119 -5.52 -8.25 -28.69
C GLN A 119 -5.08 -7.15 -29.66
N PHE A 120 -3.87 -6.57 -29.51
CA PHE A 120 -3.47 -5.34 -30.19
C PHE A 120 -2.62 -5.56 -31.46
N GLY A 121 -2.02 -6.75 -31.67
CA GLY A 121 -1.17 -7.04 -32.82
C GLY A 121 0.14 -6.24 -32.88
N VAL A 122 0.63 -5.81 -31.72
CA VAL A 122 1.89 -5.02 -31.61
C VAL A 122 2.92 -5.68 -30.71
N GLY A 123 2.54 -6.63 -29.85
CA GLY A 123 3.40 -7.25 -28.85
C GLY A 123 4.65 -7.91 -29.45
N PHE A 124 4.53 -8.52 -30.64
CA PHE A 124 5.66 -9.14 -31.35
C PHE A 124 6.82 -8.16 -31.58
N TYR A 125 6.53 -6.93 -31.96
CA TYR A 125 7.56 -5.93 -32.27
C TYR A 125 8.36 -5.46 -31.05
N SER A 126 7.88 -5.74 -29.84
CA SER A 126 8.65 -5.47 -28.61
C SER A 126 9.98 -6.23 -28.58
N ALA A 127 10.10 -7.36 -29.27
CA ALA A 127 11.35 -8.11 -29.39
C ALA A 127 12.48 -7.27 -30.01
N PHE A 128 12.20 -6.31 -30.89
CA PHE A 128 13.20 -5.40 -31.46
C PHE A 128 13.78 -4.39 -30.45
N MET A 129 13.18 -4.25 -29.27
CA MET A 129 13.80 -3.47 -28.19
C MET A 129 15.13 -4.10 -27.73
N VAL A 130 15.23 -5.43 -27.77
CA VAL A 130 16.37 -6.21 -27.25
C VAL A 130 17.14 -6.96 -28.34
N ALA A 131 16.55 -7.19 -29.51
CA ALA A 131 17.14 -7.90 -30.65
C ALA A 131 17.41 -6.96 -31.81
N ASP A 132 18.49 -7.17 -32.55
CA ASP A 132 18.82 -6.48 -33.80
C ASP A 132 18.38 -7.27 -35.03
N GLU A 133 18.13 -8.57 -34.91
CA GLU A 133 17.56 -9.43 -35.92
C GLU A 133 16.59 -10.43 -35.29
N ILE A 134 15.47 -10.65 -35.95
CA ILE A 134 14.47 -11.67 -35.54
C ILE A 134 14.21 -12.59 -36.73
N THR A 135 14.32 -13.89 -36.49
CA THR A 135 13.94 -14.95 -37.44
C THR A 135 12.78 -15.74 -36.86
N VAL A 136 11.71 -15.89 -37.64
CA VAL A 136 10.54 -16.72 -37.28
C VAL A 136 10.48 -17.89 -38.21
N ILE A 137 10.54 -19.13 -37.68
CA ILE A 137 10.40 -20.38 -38.42
C ILE A 137 9.09 -21.03 -38.01
N THR A 138 8.16 -21.23 -38.92
CA THR A 138 6.82 -21.69 -38.56
C THR A 138 6.27 -22.69 -39.57
N ARG A 139 5.54 -23.70 -39.08
CA ARG A 139 4.76 -24.63 -39.87
C ARG A 139 3.33 -24.71 -39.33
N LYS A 140 2.37 -24.38 -40.20
CA LYS A 140 0.96 -24.41 -39.85
C LYS A 140 0.42 -25.82 -39.76
N TYR A 141 -0.48 -26.07 -38.80
CA TYR A 141 -1.21 -27.33 -38.71
C TYR A 141 -1.94 -27.65 -40.02
N GLY A 142 -1.84 -28.91 -40.47
CA GLY A 142 -2.43 -29.37 -41.70
C GLY A 142 -1.66 -29.03 -42.99
N GLN A 143 -0.51 -28.36 -42.89
CA GLN A 143 0.36 -28.04 -44.04
C GLN A 143 1.72 -28.71 -43.92
N GLU A 144 2.29 -29.12 -45.07
CA GLU A 144 3.63 -29.72 -45.14
C GLU A 144 4.71 -28.65 -45.25
N GLN A 145 4.43 -27.52 -45.93
CA GLN A 145 5.38 -26.45 -46.15
C GLN A 145 5.54 -25.58 -44.91
N ALA A 146 6.81 -25.42 -44.49
CA ALA A 146 7.20 -24.45 -43.47
C ALA A 146 7.78 -23.18 -44.08
N TRP A 147 7.73 -22.09 -43.33
CA TRP A 147 8.13 -20.76 -43.79
C TRP A 147 9.09 -20.12 -42.80
N ARG A 148 10.09 -19.39 -43.35
CA ARG A 148 11.02 -18.54 -42.59
C ARG A 148 10.68 -17.09 -42.91
N TRP A 149 10.37 -16.31 -41.88
CA TRP A 149 10.27 -14.86 -41.91
C TRP A 149 11.50 -14.29 -41.19
N GLN A 150 12.12 -13.23 -41.74
CA GLN A 150 13.29 -12.59 -41.12
C GLN A 150 13.24 -11.08 -41.30
N SER A 151 13.62 -10.33 -40.25
CA SER A 151 13.67 -8.86 -40.26
C SER A 151 14.73 -8.34 -39.30
N THR A 152 15.32 -7.20 -39.66
CA THR A 152 16.17 -6.35 -38.81
C THR A 152 15.43 -5.12 -38.28
N GLY A 153 14.11 -5.10 -38.34
CA GLY A 153 13.25 -4.03 -37.84
C GLY A 153 12.68 -3.15 -38.96
N VAL A 154 12.99 -1.85 -38.95
CA VAL A 154 12.34 -0.83 -39.81
C VAL A 154 12.62 -0.96 -41.30
N ASP A 155 13.58 -1.77 -41.72
CA ASP A 155 13.98 -1.93 -43.11
C ASP A 155 13.14 -2.94 -43.91
N GLY A 156 12.19 -3.60 -43.25
CA GLY A 156 11.29 -4.56 -43.87
C GLY A 156 11.61 -6.00 -43.45
N TYR A 157 11.04 -6.95 -44.19
CA TYR A 157 11.20 -8.39 -43.91
C TYR A 157 11.29 -9.20 -45.18
N THR A 158 11.79 -10.44 -45.05
CA THR A 158 11.79 -11.46 -46.12
C THR A 158 10.98 -12.66 -45.67
N ILE A 159 10.35 -13.36 -46.64
CA ILE A 159 9.69 -14.66 -46.42
C ILE A 159 10.20 -15.64 -47.45
N GLU A 160 10.65 -16.80 -47.00
CA GLU A 160 11.11 -17.86 -47.86
C GLU A 160 10.64 -19.23 -47.34
N PRO A 161 10.49 -20.24 -48.22
CA PRO A 161 10.20 -21.59 -47.78
C PRO A 161 11.40 -22.19 -47.03
N CYS A 162 11.13 -22.97 -46.00
CA CYS A 162 12.14 -23.68 -45.23
C CYS A 162 11.63 -25.06 -44.78
N GLU A 163 12.47 -25.78 -44.06
CA GLU A 163 12.13 -27.07 -43.43
C GLU A 163 11.87 -26.87 -41.94
N LYS A 164 10.80 -27.48 -41.43
CA LYS A 164 10.50 -27.63 -40.00
C LYS A 164 9.67 -28.89 -39.82
N GLU A 165 10.18 -29.84 -39.03
CA GLU A 165 9.56 -31.16 -38.85
C GLU A 165 8.27 -31.13 -38.04
N THR A 166 8.20 -30.22 -37.06
CA THR A 166 7.06 -30.10 -36.11
C THR A 166 6.15 -28.93 -36.45
N VAL A 167 4.86 -29.06 -36.16
CA VAL A 167 3.90 -27.94 -36.18
C VAL A 167 4.24 -26.95 -35.04
N GLY A 168 4.01 -25.67 -35.27
CA GLY A 168 4.27 -24.60 -34.29
C GLY A 168 5.23 -23.53 -34.81
N THR A 169 5.73 -22.70 -33.93
CA THR A 169 6.54 -21.52 -34.27
C THR A 169 7.76 -21.42 -33.39
N ASP A 170 8.92 -21.13 -34.00
CA ASP A 170 10.17 -20.77 -33.31
C ASP A 170 10.47 -19.31 -33.63
N ILE A 171 10.58 -18.49 -32.57
CA ILE A 171 11.01 -17.09 -32.66
C ILE A 171 12.44 -17.00 -32.14
N ILE A 172 13.37 -16.75 -33.05
CA ILE A 172 14.81 -16.69 -32.82
C ILE A 172 15.22 -15.22 -32.82
N MET A 173 15.71 -14.73 -31.70
CA MET A 173 16.10 -13.34 -31.48
C MET A 173 17.61 -13.26 -31.32
N HIS A 174 18.29 -12.53 -32.21
CA HIS A 174 19.72 -12.20 -32.03
C HIS A 174 19.79 -10.97 -31.08
N ILE A 175 20.31 -11.21 -29.87
CA ILE A 175 20.32 -10.19 -28.80
C ILE A 175 21.41 -9.16 -29.06
N LYS A 176 21.05 -7.87 -29.03
CA LYS A 176 21.94 -6.73 -29.23
C LYS A 176 23.21 -6.82 -28.39
N ALA A 177 24.30 -6.25 -28.89
CA ALA A 177 25.51 -6.05 -28.10
C ALA A 177 25.22 -5.06 -26.94
N ASP A 178 25.96 -5.22 -25.83
CA ASP A 178 25.83 -4.34 -24.70
C ASP A 178 26.27 -2.91 -25.06
N GLY A 179 25.50 -1.91 -24.62
CA GLY A 179 25.75 -0.49 -24.89
C GLY A 179 26.70 0.17 -23.88
N GLU A 180 27.12 1.42 -24.16
CA GLU A 180 28.07 2.14 -23.31
C GLU A 180 27.45 2.69 -22.00
N GLU A 181 26.12 2.93 -21.92
CA GLU A 181 25.43 3.53 -20.78
C GLU A 181 24.50 2.53 -20.06
N LYS A 182 25.04 1.57 -19.32
CA LYS A 182 24.26 0.60 -18.49
C LYS A 182 23.21 -0.23 -19.25
N GLU A 183 23.25 -0.27 -20.58
CA GLU A 183 22.38 -1.13 -21.39
C GLU A 183 22.99 -2.53 -21.51
N GLU A 184 22.71 -3.38 -20.53
CA GLU A 184 23.22 -4.74 -20.45
C GLU A 184 22.23 -5.71 -21.11
N TYR A 185 22.25 -5.82 -22.45
CA TYR A 185 21.39 -6.75 -23.21
C TYR A 185 21.78 -8.22 -22.99
N SER A 186 23.06 -8.51 -22.72
CA SER A 186 23.53 -9.85 -22.39
C SER A 186 22.86 -10.49 -21.17
N GLN A 187 22.19 -9.69 -20.31
CA GLN A 187 21.38 -10.23 -19.22
C GLN A 187 20.27 -11.16 -19.72
N TYR A 188 19.71 -10.92 -20.91
CA TYR A 188 18.65 -11.75 -21.50
C TYR A 188 19.17 -13.08 -22.10
N LEU A 189 20.47 -13.32 -22.03
CA LEU A 189 21.13 -14.59 -22.36
C LEU A 189 21.49 -15.40 -21.09
N ARG A 190 21.04 -14.96 -19.91
CA ARG A 190 21.24 -15.65 -18.63
C ARG A 190 19.98 -16.38 -18.22
N GLU A 191 20.07 -17.68 -17.99
CA GLU A 191 18.95 -18.56 -17.65
C GLU A 191 18.20 -18.04 -16.39
N HIS A 192 18.93 -17.62 -15.35
CA HIS A 192 18.32 -17.09 -14.14
C HIS A 192 17.55 -15.77 -14.34
N THR A 193 17.98 -14.91 -15.28
CA THR A 193 17.24 -13.70 -15.65
C THR A 193 15.94 -14.07 -16.33
N LEU A 194 15.97 -14.99 -17.29
CA LEU A 194 14.77 -15.45 -17.99
C LEU A 194 13.80 -16.14 -17.03
N TYR A 195 14.31 -16.97 -16.11
CA TYR A 195 13.51 -17.56 -15.02
C TYR A 195 12.79 -16.49 -14.20
N ALA A 196 13.52 -15.45 -13.74
CA ALA A 196 12.95 -14.36 -12.97
C ALA A 196 11.87 -13.58 -13.74
N LEU A 197 12.08 -13.35 -15.05
CA LEU A 197 11.11 -12.68 -15.92
C LEU A 197 9.84 -13.54 -16.14
N VAL A 198 10.00 -14.85 -16.36
CA VAL A 198 8.86 -15.77 -16.45
C VAL A 198 8.07 -15.77 -15.15
N LYS A 199 8.74 -15.88 -14.00
CA LYS A 199 8.09 -15.82 -12.67
C LYS A 199 7.38 -14.50 -12.42
N LYS A 200 7.95 -13.39 -12.88
CA LYS A 200 7.37 -12.06 -12.69
C LYS A 200 6.12 -11.87 -13.54
N TYR A 201 6.18 -12.14 -14.84
CA TYR A 201 5.16 -11.71 -15.81
C TYR A 201 4.26 -12.84 -16.33
N SER A 202 4.74 -14.08 -16.39
CA SER A 202 4.13 -15.20 -17.11
C SER A 202 3.94 -16.44 -16.25
N ASP A 203 4.06 -16.32 -14.91
CA ASP A 203 4.00 -17.44 -13.98
C ASP A 203 2.69 -18.25 -14.07
N TYR A 204 1.61 -17.58 -14.46
CA TYR A 204 0.27 -18.19 -14.52
C TYR A 204 -0.25 -18.39 -15.95
N ILE A 205 0.63 -18.34 -16.95
CA ILE A 205 0.32 -18.86 -18.27
C ILE A 205 -0.04 -20.35 -18.13
N ARG A 206 -1.16 -20.76 -18.73
CA ARG A 206 -1.77 -22.09 -18.52
C ARG A 206 -1.00 -23.27 -19.13
N PHE A 207 0.00 -23.00 -19.95
CA PHE A 207 0.88 -24.00 -20.55
C PHE A 207 2.26 -23.98 -19.89
N PRO A 208 2.95 -25.16 -19.75
CA PRO A 208 4.27 -25.20 -19.16
C PRO A 208 5.28 -24.44 -20.03
N ILE A 209 6.02 -23.56 -19.39
CA ILE A 209 7.17 -22.87 -19.98
C ILE A 209 8.42 -23.58 -19.50
N ARG A 210 9.17 -24.20 -20.43
CA ARG A 210 10.29 -25.08 -20.13
C ARG A 210 11.61 -24.50 -20.61
N MET A 211 12.65 -24.69 -19.82
CA MET A 211 14.02 -24.30 -20.17
C MET A 211 15.01 -25.25 -19.51
N GLU A 212 16.19 -25.46 -20.14
CA GLU A 212 17.31 -26.13 -19.48
C GLU A 212 17.97 -25.19 -18.48
N MET A 213 17.94 -25.56 -17.18
CA MET A 213 18.49 -24.78 -16.09
C MET A 213 19.83 -25.39 -15.62
N PRO A 214 20.87 -24.55 -15.36
CA PRO A 214 22.14 -25.02 -14.83
C PRO A 214 22.02 -25.33 -13.34
N HIS A 215 22.40 -26.54 -12.96
CA HIS A 215 22.52 -26.98 -11.58
C HIS A 215 23.96 -27.25 -11.22
N SER A 216 24.40 -26.72 -10.08
CA SER A 216 25.73 -26.97 -9.53
C SER A 216 25.72 -28.31 -8.80
N VAL A 217 26.19 -29.35 -9.43
CA VAL A 217 26.24 -30.71 -8.87
C VAL A 217 27.68 -31.05 -8.45
N ARG A 218 27.82 -31.62 -7.25
CA ARG A 218 29.15 -32.05 -6.78
C ARG A 218 29.69 -33.15 -7.67
N LYS A 219 30.94 -32.96 -8.19
CA LYS A 219 31.61 -33.98 -8.99
C LYS A 219 31.79 -35.28 -8.21
N GLU A 220 31.49 -36.40 -8.85
CA GLU A 220 31.78 -37.72 -8.31
C GLU A 220 33.29 -37.88 -8.02
N GLY A 221 33.63 -38.22 -6.76
CA GLY A 221 35.02 -38.40 -6.34
C GLY A 221 35.70 -37.16 -5.75
N SER A 222 35.03 -36.01 -5.66
CA SER A 222 35.57 -34.84 -4.97
C SER A 222 35.63 -35.05 -3.44
N SER A 223 36.73 -34.60 -2.80
CA SER A 223 36.91 -34.77 -1.36
C SER A 223 36.02 -33.83 -0.55
N ASP A 224 35.66 -34.22 0.69
CA ASP A 224 34.85 -33.35 1.59
C ASP A 224 35.60 -32.08 2.01
N GLU A 225 36.96 -32.10 1.98
CA GLU A 225 37.79 -30.93 2.33
C GLU A 225 37.90 -29.91 1.18
N LYS A 226 37.68 -30.34 -0.08
CA LYS A 226 37.65 -29.48 -1.26
C LYS A 226 36.59 -30.00 -2.24
N PRO A 227 35.32 -29.67 -2.04
CA PRO A 227 34.27 -30.07 -2.97
C PRO A 227 34.43 -29.34 -4.31
N GLU A 228 34.56 -30.13 -5.38
CA GLU A 228 34.51 -29.62 -6.76
C GLU A 228 33.08 -29.75 -7.27
N TYR A 229 32.61 -28.73 -7.98
CA TYR A 229 31.29 -28.71 -8.57
C TYR A 229 31.39 -28.64 -10.08
N GLU A 230 30.42 -29.23 -10.77
CA GLU A 230 30.22 -29.11 -12.22
C GLU A 230 28.80 -28.64 -12.49
N GLU A 231 28.62 -27.89 -13.58
CA GLU A 231 27.32 -27.49 -14.05
C GLU A 231 26.67 -28.62 -14.85
N LYS A 232 25.46 -29.01 -14.44
CA LYS A 232 24.64 -29.97 -15.17
C LYS A 232 23.33 -29.28 -15.56
N TYR A 233 22.96 -29.37 -16.82
CA TYR A 233 21.73 -28.79 -17.33
C TYR A 233 20.60 -29.81 -17.25
N GLU A 234 19.45 -29.38 -16.66
CA GLU A 234 18.25 -30.21 -16.54
C GLU A 234 17.02 -29.38 -16.98
N TRP A 235 16.10 -30.08 -17.67
CA TRP A 235 14.85 -29.46 -18.10
C TRP A 235 13.95 -29.16 -16.91
N GLU A 236 13.53 -27.89 -16.76
CA GLU A 236 12.60 -27.44 -15.73
C GLU A 236 11.38 -26.75 -16.32
N THR A 237 10.25 -26.87 -15.62
CA THR A 237 9.09 -26.03 -15.86
C THR A 237 9.20 -24.80 -14.99
N LEU A 238 9.29 -23.63 -15.61
CA LEU A 238 9.59 -22.37 -14.94
C LEU A 238 8.37 -21.73 -14.26
N ASN A 239 7.18 -21.97 -14.80
CA ASN A 239 5.93 -21.32 -14.35
C ASN A 239 5.04 -22.25 -13.52
N SER A 240 4.15 -21.63 -12.74
CA SER A 240 3.22 -22.33 -11.83
C SER A 240 1.89 -22.71 -12.48
N MET A 241 1.55 -22.14 -13.62
CA MET A 241 0.36 -22.36 -14.46
C MET A 241 -0.99 -22.06 -13.79
N VAL A 242 -1.23 -22.54 -12.59
CA VAL A 242 -2.53 -22.38 -11.89
C VAL A 242 -2.37 -21.40 -10.73
N PRO A 243 -2.96 -20.21 -10.84
CA PRO A 243 -2.87 -19.22 -9.78
C PRO A 243 -3.71 -19.62 -8.57
N LEU A 244 -3.18 -19.33 -7.38
CA LEU A 244 -3.81 -19.68 -6.11
C LEU A 244 -5.21 -19.07 -5.96
N TRP A 245 -5.42 -17.85 -6.45
CA TRP A 245 -6.69 -17.13 -6.39
C TRP A 245 -7.78 -17.66 -7.34
N GLN A 246 -7.42 -18.54 -8.29
CA GLN A 246 -8.39 -19.23 -9.15
C GLN A 246 -8.90 -20.53 -8.53
N ARG A 247 -8.18 -21.10 -7.55
CA ARG A 247 -8.59 -22.31 -6.84
C ARG A 247 -9.78 -22.02 -5.91
N LYS A 248 -10.60 -23.02 -5.64
CA LYS A 248 -11.71 -22.89 -4.69
C LYS A 248 -11.17 -22.65 -3.28
N LYS A 249 -11.77 -21.74 -2.53
CA LYS A 249 -11.33 -21.37 -1.18
C LYS A 249 -11.14 -22.58 -0.24
N GLY A 250 -11.97 -23.62 -0.39
CA GLY A 250 -11.87 -24.84 0.43
C GLY A 250 -10.73 -25.79 0.08
N ASP A 251 -10.10 -25.58 -1.09
CA ASP A 251 -9.03 -26.44 -1.60
C ASP A 251 -7.64 -25.83 -1.32
N VAL A 252 -7.58 -24.67 -0.69
CA VAL A 252 -6.33 -23.95 -0.36
C VAL A 252 -6.17 -23.91 1.15
N THR A 253 -5.05 -24.39 1.63
CA THR A 253 -4.72 -24.38 3.07
C THR A 253 -4.22 -23.02 3.52
N LYS A 254 -4.20 -22.80 4.83
CA LYS A 254 -3.65 -21.58 5.40
C LYS A 254 -2.14 -21.45 5.11
N GLU A 255 -1.44 -22.56 5.19
CA GLU A 255 -0.01 -22.65 4.94
C GLU A 255 0.33 -22.24 3.51
N GLU A 256 -0.47 -22.66 2.51
CA GLU A 256 -0.31 -22.24 1.10
C GLU A 256 -0.51 -20.73 0.92
N TYR A 257 -1.48 -20.12 1.63
CA TYR A 257 -1.65 -18.65 1.61
C TYR A 257 -0.46 -17.93 2.25
N ASP A 258 0.02 -18.43 3.38
CA ASP A 258 1.13 -17.84 4.12
C ASP A 258 2.43 -17.91 3.31
N GLU A 259 2.72 -19.07 2.71
CA GLU A 259 3.88 -19.28 1.83
C GLU A 259 3.82 -18.39 0.57
N PHE A 260 2.65 -18.34 -0.08
CA PHE A 260 2.45 -17.46 -1.23
C PHE A 260 2.74 -16.00 -0.86
N TYR A 261 2.18 -15.52 0.25
CA TYR A 261 2.37 -14.15 0.72
C TYR A 261 3.84 -13.85 0.98
N GLN A 262 4.51 -14.71 1.75
CA GLN A 262 5.90 -14.53 2.14
C GLN A 262 6.84 -14.52 0.92
N GLN A 263 6.66 -15.44 0.00
CA GLN A 263 7.48 -15.53 -1.20
C GLN A 263 7.19 -14.39 -2.17
N ARG A 264 5.90 -14.09 -2.42
CA ARG A 264 5.50 -13.10 -3.42
C ARG A 264 5.81 -11.67 -3.04
N PHE A 265 5.64 -11.34 -1.76
CA PHE A 265 5.85 -9.97 -1.25
C PHE A 265 7.14 -9.80 -0.45
N ALA A 266 7.99 -10.84 -0.41
CA ALA A 266 9.26 -10.84 0.33
C ALA A 266 9.10 -10.40 1.79
N ASP A 267 8.04 -10.86 2.45
CA ASP A 267 7.74 -10.58 3.85
C ASP A 267 8.04 -11.83 4.68
N PRO A 268 8.94 -11.78 5.67
CA PRO A 268 9.30 -12.96 6.47
C PRO A 268 8.17 -13.43 7.40
N HIS A 269 7.16 -12.59 7.64
CA HIS A 269 6.06 -12.88 8.55
C HIS A 269 4.79 -13.27 7.80
N PRO A 270 4.00 -14.21 8.31
CA PRO A 270 2.71 -14.51 7.72
C PRO A 270 1.73 -13.33 7.90
N PRO A 271 0.73 -13.21 7.02
CA PRO A 271 -0.27 -12.15 7.13
C PRO A 271 -1.22 -12.42 8.30
N LEU A 272 -1.83 -11.36 8.85
CA LEU A 272 -2.86 -11.48 9.89
C LEU A 272 -4.15 -12.08 9.34
N SER A 273 -4.50 -11.73 8.10
CA SER A 273 -5.71 -12.22 7.45
C SER A 273 -5.56 -12.27 5.94
N VAL A 274 -6.36 -13.16 5.32
CA VAL A 274 -6.46 -13.34 3.87
C VAL A 274 -7.91 -13.13 3.44
N ILE A 275 -8.13 -12.25 2.48
CA ILE A 275 -9.44 -11.94 1.91
C ILE A 275 -9.47 -12.47 0.47
N THR A 276 -10.35 -13.45 0.20
CA THR A 276 -10.58 -13.95 -1.16
C THR A 276 -11.89 -13.41 -1.69
N VAL A 277 -11.86 -12.90 -2.93
CA VAL A 277 -13.02 -12.34 -3.62
C VAL A 277 -13.19 -13.03 -4.96
N SER A 278 -14.40 -13.45 -5.29
CA SER A 278 -14.82 -13.83 -6.64
C SER A 278 -16.08 -13.03 -6.93
N ALA A 279 -16.02 -12.18 -7.94
CA ALA A 279 -17.12 -11.31 -8.32
C ALA A 279 -17.47 -11.52 -9.80
N GLU A 280 -18.75 -11.68 -10.06
CA GLU A 280 -19.34 -11.79 -11.41
C GLU A 280 -20.48 -10.77 -11.51
N GLY A 281 -20.53 -9.98 -12.57
CA GLY A 281 -21.55 -8.96 -12.73
C GLY A 281 -21.15 -7.84 -13.67
N ALA A 282 -21.21 -6.58 -13.21
CA ALA A 282 -20.80 -5.43 -14.00
C ALA A 282 -19.29 -5.44 -14.36
N VAL A 283 -18.48 -6.09 -13.56
CA VAL A 283 -17.07 -6.41 -13.80
C VAL A 283 -16.81 -7.78 -13.19
N THR A 284 -16.20 -8.66 -13.96
CA THR A 284 -15.77 -9.98 -13.50
C THR A 284 -14.32 -9.88 -13.01
N TYR A 285 -14.06 -10.30 -11.76
CA TYR A 285 -12.70 -10.36 -11.24
C TYR A 285 -12.56 -11.34 -10.08
N LYS A 286 -11.35 -11.82 -9.87
CA LYS A 286 -10.93 -12.53 -8.67
C LYS A 286 -9.87 -11.73 -7.95
N ALA A 287 -9.89 -11.74 -6.63
CA ALA A 287 -8.85 -11.09 -5.84
C ALA A 287 -8.47 -11.93 -4.63
N MET A 288 -7.21 -11.82 -4.26
CA MET A 288 -6.65 -12.40 -3.06
C MET A 288 -5.81 -11.32 -2.37
N LEU A 289 -6.33 -10.83 -1.24
CA LEU A 289 -5.75 -9.72 -0.50
C LEU A 289 -5.23 -10.19 0.85
N PHE A 290 -4.17 -9.57 1.32
CA PHE A 290 -3.50 -9.88 2.57
C PHE A 290 -3.40 -8.64 3.45
N ILE A 291 -3.73 -8.79 4.73
CA ILE A 291 -3.47 -7.79 5.77
C ILE A 291 -2.14 -8.16 6.42
N PRO A 292 -1.07 -7.38 6.24
CA PRO A 292 0.24 -7.66 6.83
C PRO A 292 0.20 -7.65 8.36
N SER A 293 1.11 -8.41 8.99
CA SER A 293 1.25 -8.45 10.45
C SER A 293 2.05 -7.28 11.02
N ALA A 294 2.89 -6.64 10.19
CA ALA A 294 3.70 -5.49 10.57
C ALA A 294 3.95 -4.56 9.38
N ALA A 295 4.16 -3.28 9.66
CA ALA A 295 4.64 -2.33 8.69
C ALA A 295 6.11 -2.62 8.37
N ASN A 296 6.48 -2.64 7.09
CA ASN A 296 7.89 -2.71 6.72
C ASN A 296 8.59 -1.38 7.02
N GLY A 297 9.93 -1.40 7.11
CA GLY A 297 10.70 -0.22 7.48
C GLY A 297 10.58 0.99 6.54
N ARG A 298 9.99 0.81 5.34
CA ARG A 298 9.75 1.88 4.35
C ARG A 298 8.30 2.36 4.30
N TYR A 299 7.39 1.72 5.05
CA TYR A 299 5.95 1.98 4.93
C TYR A 299 5.56 3.45 5.11
N TYR A 300 6.19 4.15 6.05
CA TYR A 300 5.93 5.57 6.32
C TYR A 300 6.97 6.52 5.69
N THR A 301 7.69 6.09 4.64
CA THR A 301 8.64 6.93 3.90
C THR A 301 8.06 7.34 2.55
N GLU A 302 8.61 8.41 1.95
CA GLU A 302 8.21 8.87 0.61
C GLU A 302 8.48 7.85 -0.50
N ASP A 303 9.42 6.93 -0.29
CA ASP A 303 9.76 5.86 -1.24
C ASP A 303 8.79 4.67 -1.22
N TYR A 304 7.77 4.70 -0.36
CA TYR A 304 6.80 3.61 -0.29
C TYR A 304 5.81 3.67 -1.44
N GLU A 305 5.86 2.68 -2.30
CA GLU A 305 4.89 2.49 -3.38
C GLU A 305 3.83 1.48 -2.97
N SER A 306 2.61 1.96 -2.84
CA SER A 306 1.42 1.14 -2.58
C SER A 306 0.82 0.60 -3.88
N GLY A 307 0.00 -0.44 -3.77
CA GLY A 307 -0.79 -0.97 -4.88
C GLY A 307 -0.88 -2.48 -4.88
N LEU A 308 -1.88 -2.99 -5.59
CA LEU A 308 -2.09 -4.41 -5.80
C LEU A 308 -1.47 -4.86 -7.13
N GLN A 309 -1.04 -6.13 -7.17
CA GLN A 309 -0.64 -6.73 -8.43
C GLN A 309 -1.88 -6.97 -9.30
N LEU A 310 -1.84 -6.48 -10.52
CA LEU A 310 -2.94 -6.60 -11.47
C LEU A 310 -2.59 -7.62 -12.54
N TYR A 311 -3.45 -8.60 -12.72
CA TYR A 311 -3.38 -9.63 -13.73
C TYR A 311 -4.56 -9.55 -14.69
N SER A 312 -4.34 -10.03 -15.91
CA SER A 312 -5.38 -10.33 -16.89
C SER A 312 -5.00 -11.58 -17.66
N ALA A 313 -5.88 -12.58 -17.68
CA ALA A 313 -5.66 -13.87 -18.34
C ALA A 313 -4.32 -14.54 -17.96
N GLY A 314 -3.95 -14.52 -16.66
CA GLY A 314 -2.73 -15.16 -16.14
C GLY A 314 -1.44 -14.38 -16.42
N VAL A 315 -1.51 -13.20 -17.03
CA VAL A 315 -0.36 -12.32 -17.32
C VAL A 315 -0.37 -11.12 -16.39
N MET A 316 0.76 -10.82 -15.77
CA MET A 316 0.90 -9.63 -14.93
C MET A 316 0.95 -8.37 -15.80
N ILE A 317 0.02 -7.46 -15.50
CA ILE A 317 -0.13 -6.16 -16.18
C ILE A 317 0.65 -5.08 -15.42
N MET A 318 0.41 -4.99 -14.10
CA MET A 318 1.06 -4.02 -13.22
C MET A 318 1.42 -4.69 -11.90
N ASP A 319 2.64 -4.44 -11.42
CA ASP A 319 3.09 -4.94 -10.11
C ASP A 319 2.50 -4.14 -8.95
N LYS A 320 2.23 -2.85 -9.16
CA LYS A 320 1.67 -1.93 -8.16
C LYS A 320 0.63 -1.03 -8.80
N CYS A 321 -0.61 -1.50 -8.85
CA CYS A 321 -1.75 -0.72 -9.31
C CYS A 321 -2.37 0.03 -8.13
N ALA A 322 -2.02 1.30 -7.96
CA ALA A 322 -2.52 2.15 -6.86
C ALA A 322 -4.03 2.43 -6.98
N ASP A 323 -4.57 2.49 -8.20
CA ASP A 323 -5.99 2.77 -8.45
C ASP A 323 -6.94 1.69 -7.91
N LEU A 324 -6.43 0.53 -7.52
CA LEU A 324 -7.21 -0.58 -6.95
C LEU A 324 -7.45 -0.46 -5.45
N LEU A 325 -6.75 0.43 -4.76
CA LEU A 325 -6.87 0.63 -3.31
C LEU A 325 -7.04 2.11 -2.97
N PRO A 326 -7.97 2.47 -2.07
CA PRO A 326 -7.96 3.80 -1.48
C PRO A 326 -6.75 3.93 -0.54
N ASP A 327 -6.23 5.16 -0.38
CA ASP A 327 -5.04 5.46 0.42
C ASP A 327 -5.14 4.96 1.87
N CYS A 328 -6.36 4.92 2.43
CA CYS A 328 -6.58 4.42 3.79
C CYS A 328 -6.25 2.93 3.96
N PHE A 329 -6.18 2.17 2.88
CA PHE A 329 -5.85 0.74 2.88
C PHE A 329 -4.58 0.41 2.09
N ASN A 330 -3.70 1.39 1.91
CA ASN A 330 -2.45 1.26 1.15
C ASN A 330 -1.46 0.23 1.74
N PHE A 331 -1.68 -0.24 2.98
CA PHE A 331 -0.95 -1.34 3.59
C PHE A 331 -1.33 -2.71 3.04
N VAL A 332 -2.52 -2.86 2.43
CA VAL A 332 -2.99 -4.14 1.90
C VAL A 332 -2.12 -4.54 0.72
N ARG A 333 -1.71 -5.81 0.70
CA ARG A 333 -1.00 -6.43 -0.41
C ARG A 333 -1.88 -7.49 -1.04
N GLY A 334 -1.64 -7.82 -2.29
CA GLY A 334 -2.43 -8.85 -2.93
C GLY A 334 -2.45 -8.76 -4.44
N VAL A 335 -3.36 -9.56 -4.99
CA VAL A 335 -3.51 -9.77 -6.42
C VAL A 335 -4.96 -9.53 -6.81
N VAL A 336 -5.16 -8.87 -7.95
CA VAL A 336 -6.46 -8.76 -8.64
C VAL A 336 -6.28 -9.30 -10.05
N ASP A 337 -7.15 -10.18 -10.48
CA ASP A 337 -7.16 -10.79 -11.81
C ASP A 337 -8.52 -10.54 -12.45
N SER A 338 -8.55 -9.84 -13.59
CA SER A 338 -9.77 -9.53 -14.31
C SER A 338 -9.58 -9.65 -15.82
N PRO A 339 -10.45 -10.41 -16.53
CA PRO A 339 -10.45 -10.49 -17.98
C PRO A 339 -11.08 -9.26 -18.66
N ASP A 340 -11.87 -8.47 -17.89
CA ASP A 340 -12.72 -7.41 -18.44
C ASP A 340 -12.04 -6.04 -18.56
N LEU A 341 -10.74 -5.94 -18.23
CA LEU A 341 -10.03 -4.67 -18.19
C LEU A 341 -9.73 -4.13 -19.58
N ASN A 342 -10.00 -2.84 -19.78
CA ASN A 342 -9.60 -2.11 -20.98
C ASN A 342 -8.13 -1.72 -20.88
N LEU A 343 -7.26 -2.59 -21.36
CA LEU A 343 -5.82 -2.36 -21.37
C LEU A 343 -5.44 -1.41 -22.50
N ASN A 344 -4.45 -0.54 -22.28
CA ASN A 344 -3.82 0.19 -23.37
C ASN A 344 -2.91 -0.74 -24.21
N ILE A 345 -2.36 -0.21 -25.30
CA ILE A 345 -1.52 -0.97 -26.23
C ILE A 345 -0.31 -1.62 -25.52
N SER A 346 0.34 -0.90 -24.61
CA SER A 346 1.50 -1.41 -23.85
C SER A 346 1.13 -2.31 -22.67
N ARG A 347 -0.13 -2.32 -22.27
CA ARG A 347 -0.62 -2.94 -21.02
C ARG A 347 0.07 -2.44 -19.75
N GLU A 348 0.82 -1.34 -19.82
CA GLU A 348 1.51 -0.73 -18.68
C GLU A 348 0.67 0.38 -18.03
N LEU A 349 -0.29 0.93 -18.75
CA LEU A 349 -1.17 2.00 -18.28
C LEU A 349 -2.63 1.59 -18.47
N LEU A 350 -3.42 1.84 -17.47
CA LEU A 350 -4.86 1.73 -17.51
C LEU A 350 -5.41 3.13 -17.83
N GLN A 351 -6.23 3.25 -18.86
CA GLN A 351 -6.96 4.49 -19.08
C GLN A 351 -8.05 4.57 -18.01
N HIS A 352 -8.13 5.66 -17.24
CA HIS A 352 -9.14 5.99 -16.20
C HIS A 352 -10.41 5.12 -16.27
N ASP A 353 -10.27 3.84 -15.90
CA ASP A 353 -11.29 2.85 -16.23
C ASP A 353 -12.37 2.87 -15.15
N ARG A 354 -13.62 2.98 -15.59
CA ARG A 354 -14.80 2.80 -14.74
C ARG A 354 -14.76 1.46 -14.00
N GLN A 355 -14.20 0.43 -14.61
CA GLN A 355 -14.08 -0.92 -14.06
C GLN A 355 -13.16 -0.93 -12.84
N LEU A 356 -12.00 -0.25 -12.88
CA LEU A 356 -11.10 -0.13 -11.73
C LEU A 356 -11.78 0.54 -10.54
N LYS A 357 -12.57 1.60 -10.78
CA LYS A 357 -13.31 2.27 -9.72
C LYS A 357 -14.35 1.35 -9.06
N ILE A 358 -15.00 0.49 -9.84
CA ILE A 358 -15.96 -0.49 -9.32
C ILE A 358 -15.22 -1.54 -8.49
N ILE A 359 -14.09 -2.06 -8.98
CA ILE A 359 -13.26 -3.02 -8.26
C ILE A 359 -12.77 -2.38 -6.96
N CYS A 360 -12.16 -1.19 -7.01
CA CYS A 360 -11.67 -0.47 -5.83
C CYS A 360 -12.75 -0.29 -4.76
N ALA A 361 -13.95 0.18 -5.13
CA ALA A 361 -15.06 0.35 -4.20
C ALA A 361 -15.53 -0.97 -3.57
N ASN A 362 -15.49 -2.07 -4.31
CA ASN A 362 -15.82 -3.39 -3.79
C ASN A 362 -14.74 -3.91 -2.84
N LEU A 363 -13.45 -3.73 -3.19
CA LEU A 363 -12.32 -4.11 -2.35
C LEU A 363 -12.31 -3.30 -1.05
N GLU A 364 -12.58 -2.00 -1.10
CA GLU A 364 -12.73 -1.14 0.09
C GLU A 364 -13.72 -1.73 1.09
N LYS A 365 -14.90 -2.13 0.61
CA LYS A 365 -15.92 -2.76 1.45
C LYS A 365 -15.47 -4.10 2.04
N LYS A 366 -14.75 -4.92 1.27
CA LYS A 366 -14.26 -6.22 1.73
C LYS A 366 -13.16 -6.08 2.77
N ILE A 367 -12.22 -5.15 2.56
CA ILE A 367 -11.14 -4.86 3.51
C ILE A 367 -11.72 -4.32 4.81
N ARG A 368 -12.61 -3.33 4.73
CA ARG A 368 -13.31 -2.79 5.89
C ARG A 368 -14.04 -3.87 6.67
N GLY A 369 -14.85 -4.69 5.99
CA GLY A 369 -15.59 -5.78 6.64
C GLY A 369 -14.69 -6.81 7.31
N GLU A 370 -13.50 -7.07 6.76
CA GLU A 370 -12.52 -7.96 7.40
C GLU A 370 -11.88 -7.30 8.64
N LEU A 371 -11.55 -6.01 8.58
CA LEU A 371 -11.06 -5.28 9.76
C LEU A 371 -12.11 -5.24 10.87
N GLU A 372 -13.38 -5.01 10.54
CA GLU A 372 -14.51 -5.07 11.48
C GLU A 372 -14.65 -6.48 12.09
N ARG A 373 -14.48 -7.53 11.29
CA ARG A 373 -14.50 -8.92 11.77
C ARG A 373 -13.35 -9.20 12.73
N MET A 374 -12.13 -8.81 12.36
CA MET A 374 -10.96 -8.97 13.23
C MET A 374 -11.12 -8.21 14.55
N LEU A 375 -11.63 -6.99 14.49
CA LEU A 375 -11.90 -6.16 15.68
C LEU A 375 -12.87 -6.84 16.65
N ARG A 376 -13.91 -7.48 16.13
CA ARG A 376 -14.97 -8.14 16.91
C ARG A 376 -14.55 -9.52 17.38
N ASP A 377 -13.96 -10.35 16.49
CA ASP A 377 -13.81 -11.79 16.70
C ASP A 377 -12.35 -12.20 17.03
N GLU A 378 -11.37 -11.37 16.67
CA GLU A 378 -9.93 -11.66 16.80
C GLU A 378 -9.18 -10.42 17.33
N ARG A 379 -9.61 -9.89 18.47
CA ARG A 379 -9.17 -8.63 19.05
C ARG A 379 -7.65 -8.49 19.14
N GLU A 380 -6.94 -9.51 19.58
CA GLU A 380 -5.48 -9.50 19.70
C GLU A 380 -4.78 -9.28 18.35
N LYS A 381 -5.26 -9.92 17.29
CA LYS A 381 -4.75 -9.70 15.94
C LYS A 381 -5.06 -8.29 15.44
N TYR A 382 -6.24 -7.77 15.78
CA TYR A 382 -6.60 -6.42 15.41
C TYR A 382 -5.73 -5.38 16.14
N GLU A 383 -5.40 -5.59 17.39
CA GLU A 383 -4.49 -4.72 18.15
C GLU A 383 -3.06 -4.76 17.59
N GLN A 384 -2.58 -5.94 17.15
CA GLN A 384 -1.32 -6.04 16.42
C GLN A 384 -1.35 -5.25 15.10
N PHE A 385 -2.43 -5.37 14.33
CA PHE A 385 -2.68 -4.56 13.13
C PHE A 385 -2.67 -3.07 13.46
N TRP A 386 -3.40 -2.67 14.51
CA TRP A 386 -3.53 -1.29 14.96
C TRP A 386 -2.19 -0.65 15.33
N GLN A 387 -1.31 -1.38 16.00
CA GLN A 387 0.03 -0.90 16.34
C GLN A 387 0.86 -0.52 15.10
N SER A 388 0.67 -1.24 14.00
CA SER A 388 1.42 -1.03 12.76
C SER A 388 0.77 0.00 11.82
N PHE A 389 -0.56 0.01 11.70
CA PHE A 389 -1.29 0.73 10.67
C PHE A 389 -2.38 1.67 11.19
N GLY A 390 -2.61 1.71 12.50
CA GLY A 390 -3.65 2.56 13.10
C GLY A 390 -3.46 4.05 12.78
N ARG A 391 -2.21 4.51 12.74
CA ARG A 391 -1.89 5.89 12.34
C ARG A 391 -2.35 6.21 10.91
N GLN A 392 -2.21 5.27 9.98
CA GLN A 392 -2.67 5.43 8.59
C GLN A 392 -4.19 5.67 8.54
N LEU A 393 -4.97 4.88 9.30
CA LEU A 393 -6.43 5.05 9.36
C LEU A 393 -6.81 6.41 9.95
N LYS A 394 -6.12 6.87 10.99
CA LYS A 394 -6.33 8.20 11.60
C LYS A 394 -6.05 9.33 10.61
N VAL A 395 -4.90 9.28 9.93
CA VAL A 395 -4.53 10.29 8.91
C VAL A 395 -5.55 10.34 7.79
N CYS A 396 -5.96 9.19 7.25
CA CYS A 396 -6.96 9.14 6.19
C CYS A 396 -8.36 9.59 6.63
N ALA A 397 -8.71 9.41 7.89
CA ALA A 397 -9.97 9.94 8.42
C ALA A 397 -9.97 11.47 8.51
N MET A 398 -8.79 12.09 8.61
CA MET A 398 -8.63 13.55 8.60
C MET A 398 -8.53 14.13 7.19
N ASP A 399 -8.08 13.33 6.23
CA ASP A 399 -7.87 13.77 4.86
C ASP A 399 -9.15 14.28 4.20
N ASN A 400 -9.00 15.23 3.26
CA ASN A 400 -10.11 15.88 2.57
C ASN A 400 -11.23 16.35 3.53
N TYR A 401 -10.85 17.02 4.62
CA TYR A 401 -11.75 17.54 5.65
C TYR A 401 -12.66 16.47 6.28
N GLY A 402 -12.17 15.25 6.42
CA GLY A 402 -12.89 14.16 7.06
C GLY A 402 -13.86 13.41 6.15
N ALA A 403 -13.62 13.40 4.83
CA ALA A 403 -14.47 12.70 3.87
C ALA A 403 -14.66 11.20 4.16
N LYS A 404 -13.67 10.56 4.80
CA LYS A 404 -13.69 9.13 5.16
C LYS A 404 -13.95 8.87 6.66
N LYS A 405 -14.20 9.90 7.48
CA LYS A 405 -14.34 9.75 8.94
C LYS A 405 -15.42 8.76 9.35
N GLU A 406 -16.61 8.83 8.75
CA GLU A 406 -17.71 7.91 9.06
C GLU A 406 -17.43 6.46 8.67
N THR A 407 -16.57 6.26 7.68
CA THR A 407 -16.15 4.93 7.24
C THR A 407 -15.12 4.31 8.18
N LEU A 408 -14.27 5.14 8.83
CA LEU A 408 -13.10 4.68 9.57
C LEU A 408 -13.21 4.83 11.09
N GLN A 409 -14.09 5.69 11.61
CA GLN A 409 -14.18 5.98 13.04
C GLN A 409 -14.46 4.74 13.91
N ASP A 410 -15.23 3.78 13.41
CA ASP A 410 -15.58 2.55 14.14
C ASP A 410 -14.41 1.55 14.21
N LEU A 411 -13.38 1.75 13.38
CA LEU A 411 -12.16 0.96 13.35
C LEU A 411 -11.05 1.51 14.27
N MET A 412 -11.25 2.66 14.89
CA MET A 412 -10.22 3.33 15.67
C MET A 412 -10.17 2.84 17.10
N LEU A 413 -8.95 2.73 17.63
CA LEU A 413 -8.69 2.36 19.00
C LEU A 413 -8.00 3.50 19.76
N PHE A 414 -8.43 3.72 21.01
CA PHE A 414 -7.85 4.67 21.94
C PHE A 414 -7.66 3.99 23.31
N TYR A 415 -6.67 4.41 24.06
CA TYR A 415 -6.46 3.85 25.40
C TYR A 415 -7.48 4.41 26.39
N SER A 416 -8.13 3.52 27.13
CA SER A 416 -9.13 3.87 28.14
C SER A 416 -8.51 4.01 29.54
N SER A 417 -8.80 5.11 30.22
CA SER A 417 -8.40 5.33 31.62
C SER A 417 -9.03 4.32 32.59
N THR A 418 -10.22 3.81 32.28
CA THR A 418 -10.98 2.89 33.13
C THR A 418 -10.65 1.43 32.82
N GLU A 419 -10.69 1.06 31.54
CA GLU A 419 -10.43 -0.33 31.10
C GLU A 419 -8.94 -0.69 31.11
N LYS A 420 -8.04 0.30 31.16
CA LYS A 420 -6.56 0.14 31.09
C LYS A 420 -6.09 -0.65 29.87
N LYS A 421 -6.80 -0.49 28.75
CA LYS A 421 -6.52 -1.13 27.45
C LYS A 421 -7.05 -0.27 26.31
N LEU A 422 -6.75 -0.69 25.08
CA LEU A 422 -7.31 -0.07 23.88
C LEU A 422 -8.81 -0.40 23.75
N VAL A 423 -9.63 0.61 23.45
CA VAL A 423 -11.09 0.51 23.25
C VAL A 423 -11.51 1.28 22.01
N THR A 424 -12.65 0.89 21.41
CA THR A 424 -13.29 1.65 20.34
C THR A 424 -14.14 2.80 20.91
N LEU A 425 -14.50 3.75 20.04
CA LEU A 425 -15.48 4.80 20.42
C LEU A 425 -16.84 4.21 20.79
N ALA A 426 -17.28 3.14 20.11
CA ALA A 426 -18.53 2.45 20.43
C ALA A 426 -18.50 1.79 21.81
N GLU A 427 -17.38 1.14 22.18
CA GLU A 427 -17.18 0.56 23.52
C GLU A 427 -17.19 1.64 24.60
N TYR A 428 -16.57 2.81 24.34
CA TYR A 428 -16.61 3.94 25.26
C TYR A 428 -18.03 4.46 25.46
N VAL A 429 -18.75 4.78 24.37
CA VAL A 429 -20.12 5.32 24.43
C VAL A 429 -21.07 4.33 25.11
N GLY A 430 -20.88 3.01 24.88
CA GLY A 430 -21.67 1.96 25.53
C GLY A 430 -21.50 1.92 27.07
N ARG A 431 -20.41 2.49 27.61
CA ARG A 431 -20.15 2.57 29.07
C ARG A 431 -20.42 3.95 29.66
N MET A 432 -20.76 4.96 28.82
CA MET A 432 -21.07 6.31 29.31
C MET A 432 -22.21 6.29 30.32
N LYS A 433 -22.12 7.15 31.32
CA LYS A 433 -23.21 7.37 32.27
C LYS A 433 -24.41 8.04 31.58
N GLU A 434 -25.63 7.83 32.07
CA GLU A 434 -26.86 8.39 31.47
C GLU A 434 -26.83 9.93 31.36
N ASP A 435 -26.22 10.60 32.34
CA ASP A 435 -26.08 12.05 32.42
C ASP A 435 -24.82 12.59 31.72
N GLN A 436 -23.93 11.73 31.26
CA GLN A 436 -22.70 12.13 30.58
C GLN A 436 -23.00 12.66 29.17
N LYS A 437 -22.59 13.91 28.94
CA LYS A 437 -22.82 14.61 27.67
C LYS A 437 -21.71 14.42 26.65
N PHE A 438 -20.45 14.27 27.11
CA PHE A 438 -19.25 14.37 26.30
C PHE A 438 -18.43 13.08 26.32
N ILE A 439 -17.71 12.83 25.23
CA ILE A 439 -16.59 11.89 25.17
C ILE A 439 -15.36 12.66 25.67
N TYR A 440 -14.90 12.35 26.88
CA TYR A 440 -13.73 13.01 27.45
C TYR A 440 -12.45 12.39 26.94
N TYR A 441 -11.47 13.24 26.58
CA TYR A 441 -10.13 12.84 26.20
C TYR A 441 -9.07 13.73 26.84
N ALA A 442 -7.85 13.21 26.92
CA ALA A 442 -6.68 13.97 27.31
C ALA A 442 -5.47 13.51 26.47
N SER A 443 -4.67 14.47 26.01
CA SER A 443 -3.54 14.22 25.12
C SER A 443 -2.22 14.38 25.84
N GLY A 444 -1.23 13.57 25.45
CA GLY A 444 0.13 13.63 25.98
C GLY A 444 1.03 12.55 25.37
N ASP A 445 2.33 12.60 25.67
CA ASP A 445 3.32 11.73 25.04
C ASP A 445 3.21 10.25 25.43
N THR A 446 2.71 9.95 26.64
CA THR A 446 2.55 8.55 27.14
C THR A 446 1.28 8.41 27.98
N VAL A 447 0.80 7.18 28.10
CA VAL A 447 -0.33 6.80 28.96
C VAL A 447 -0.07 7.25 30.42
N GLU A 448 1.15 7.02 30.92
CA GLU A 448 1.54 7.37 32.28
C GLU A 448 1.55 8.88 32.50
N ALA A 449 2.04 9.66 31.54
CA ALA A 449 2.06 11.10 31.63
C ALA A 449 0.63 11.66 31.71
N ILE A 450 -0.29 11.17 30.85
CA ILE A 450 -1.70 11.58 30.85
C ILE A 450 -2.39 11.14 32.13
N ASP A 451 -2.10 9.94 32.64
CA ASP A 451 -2.72 9.42 33.87
C ASP A 451 -2.39 10.26 35.09
N HIS A 452 -1.24 10.95 35.10
CA HIS A 452 -0.81 11.82 36.20
C HIS A 452 -1.15 13.31 35.99
N MET A 453 -1.88 13.66 34.93
CA MET A 453 -2.25 15.06 34.69
C MET A 453 -3.25 15.60 35.72
N PRO A 454 -2.95 16.70 36.42
CA PRO A 454 -3.87 17.31 37.40
C PRO A 454 -5.22 17.68 36.83
N GLN A 455 -5.26 18.05 35.54
CA GLN A 455 -6.51 18.45 34.85
C GLN A 455 -7.50 17.27 34.76
N THR A 456 -7.05 16.03 34.90
CA THR A 456 -7.91 14.84 34.87
C THR A 456 -8.47 14.44 36.25
N GLU A 457 -8.01 15.09 37.35
CA GLU A 457 -8.39 14.72 38.73
C GLU A 457 -9.89 14.70 38.96
N LEU A 458 -10.56 15.76 38.52
CA LEU A 458 -12.01 15.89 38.73
C LEU A 458 -12.82 14.82 37.98
N LEU A 459 -12.44 14.50 36.73
CA LEU A 459 -13.08 13.44 35.96
C LEU A 459 -12.89 12.07 36.60
N LYS A 460 -11.68 11.79 37.11
CA LYS A 460 -11.36 10.53 37.80
C LYS A 460 -12.12 10.39 39.12
N GLU A 461 -12.22 11.47 39.91
CA GLU A 461 -12.99 11.47 41.14
C GLU A 461 -14.45 11.11 40.90
N HIS A 462 -15.01 11.61 39.80
CA HIS A 462 -16.37 11.27 39.37
C HIS A 462 -16.48 9.97 38.57
N SER A 463 -15.41 9.18 38.55
CA SER A 463 -15.36 7.91 37.81
C SER A 463 -15.84 8.07 36.36
N MET A 464 -15.44 9.15 35.70
CA MET A 464 -15.64 9.37 34.26
C MET A 464 -14.49 8.74 33.50
N GLU A 465 -14.81 7.95 32.49
CA GLU A 465 -13.81 7.37 31.58
C GLU A 465 -13.20 8.47 30.71
N ILE A 466 -11.87 8.44 30.53
CA ILE A 466 -11.12 9.37 29.69
C ILE A 466 -10.37 8.56 28.64
N LEU A 467 -10.47 8.96 27.36
CA LEU A 467 -9.63 8.42 26.31
C LEU A 467 -8.28 9.12 26.32
N TYR A 468 -7.19 8.35 26.34
CA TYR A 468 -5.83 8.87 26.29
C TYR A 468 -5.34 8.91 24.86
N PHE A 469 -5.07 10.10 24.38
CA PHE A 469 -4.58 10.42 23.06
C PHE A 469 -3.05 10.49 23.10
N THR A 470 -2.42 9.40 22.67
CA THR A 470 -0.95 9.28 22.70
C THR A 470 -0.31 9.49 21.33
N ASP A 471 -1.09 9.56 20.26
CA ASP A 471 -0.62 9.89 18.92
C ASP A 471 -0.82 11.40 18.67
N LYS A 472 0.20 12.05 18.11
CA LYS A 472 0.14 13.49 17.77
C LYS A 472 -0.99 13.86 16.80
N ALA A 473 -1.51 12.89 16.07
CA ALA A 473 -2.66 13.07 15.17
C ALA A 473 -4.00 13.10 15.90
N ASP A 474 -4.09 12.62 17.14
CA ASP A 474 -5.37 12.37 17.82
C ASP A 474 -6.16 13.65 18.13
N GLU A 475 -5.51 14.76 18.46
CA GLU A 475 -6.20 16.03 18.69
C GLU A 475 -6.81 16.58 17.40
N PHE A 476 -6.05 16.54 16.30
CA PHE A 476 -6.58 16.93 14.98
C PHE A 476 -7.74 16.04 14.56
N LEU A 477 -7.64 14.75 14.89
CA LEU A 477 -8.70 13.78 14.61
C LEU A 477 -9.97 14.12 15.40
N ALA A 478 -9.86 14.47 16.69
CA ALA A 478 -11.02 14.88 17.50
C ALA A 478 -11.73 16.11 16.92
N ASP A 479 -10.97 17.10 16.43
CA ASP A 479 -11.50 18.30 15.79
C ASP A 479 -12.23 17.98 14.47
N ILE A 480 -11.78 16.97 13.74
CA ILE A 480 -12.43 16.51 12.51
C ILE A 480 -13.66 15.64 12.80
N LEU A 481 -13.56 14.73 13.76
CA LEU A 481 -14.69 13.87 14.16
C LEU A 481 -15.82 14.70 14.76
N ARG A 482 -15.48 15.64 15.65
CA ARG A 482 -16.38 16.52 16.43
C ARG A 482 -17.36 15.79 17.34
N THR A 483 -18.08 14.82 16.81
CA THR A 483 -19.07 14.01 17.52
C THR A 483 -18.96 12.55 17.11
N TYR A 484 -19.32 11.65 18.02
CA TYR A 484 -19.56 10.23 17.71
C TYR A 484 -20.87 9.81 18.38
N GLN A 485 -21.83 9.26 17.63
CA GLN A 485 -23.18 8.92 18.08
C GLN A 485 -23.84 10.06 18.86
N ASP A 486 -23.81 11.27 18.28
CA ASP A 486 -24.32 12.54 18.85
C ASP A 486 -23.63 13.00 20.14
N LYS A 487 -22.56 12.36 20.58
CA LYS A 487 -21.77 12.77 21.73
C LYS A 487 -20.55 13.56 21.24
N PRO A 488 -20.42 14.85 21.60
CA PRO A 488 -19.25 15.64 21.22
C PRO A 488 -18.02 15.26 22.05
N PHE A 489 -16.83 15.43 21.42
CA PHE A 489 -15.57 15.30 22.12
C PHE A 489 -15.30 16.53 23.01
N ARG A 490 -14.72 16.30 24.19
CA ARG A 490 -14.33 17.35 25.13
C ARG A 490 -12.96 17.04 25.72
N SER A 491 -12.01 17.97 25.53
CA SER A 491 -10.71 17.86 26.18
C SER A 491 -10.84 18.00 27.70
N ALA A 492 -10.18 17.10 28.45
CA ALA A 492 -10.06 17.21 29.90
C ALA A 492 -9.16 18.38 30.33
N ILE A 493 -8.29 18.82 29.41
CA ILE A 493 -7.31 19.89 29.64
C ILE A 493 -7.98 21.24 29.45
N ASP A 494 -8.86 21.39 28.47
CA ASP A 494 -9.42 22.66 28.05
C ASP A 494 -10.83 22.89 28.58
N GLY A 495 -11.14 24.16 28.84
CA GLY A 495 -12.47 24.64 29.07
C GLY A 495 -13.20 24.10 30.31
N ASP A 496 -14.49 24.36 30.36
CA ASP A 496 -15.41 23.86 31.37
C ASP A 496 -15.78 22.39 31.07
N LEU A 497 -15.70 21.52 32.07
CA LEU A 497 -16.05 20.11 31.94
C LEU A 497 -17.58 19.87 32.02
N GLU A 498 -18.37 20.92 32.36
CA GLU A 498 -19.84 20.87 32.48
C GLU A 498 -20.34 19.74 33.40
N LEU A 499 -19.64 19.52 34.52
CA LEU A 499 -20.01 18.50 35.52
C LEU A 499 -21.03 19.02 36.56
N GLY A 500 -21.63 20.16 36.32
CA GLY A 500 -22.64 20.76 37.22
C GLY A 500 -22.09 21.08 38.61
N ASP A 501 -22.80 20.69 39.64
CA ASP A 501 -22.44 20.96 41.05
C ASP A 501 -21.14 20.24 41.50
N ALA A 502 -20.56 19.36 40.63
CA ALA A 502 -19.30 18.69 40.90
C ALA A 502 -18.08 19.60 40.77
N GLN A 503 -18.19 20.70 40.03
CA GLN A 503 -17.12 21.68 39.89
C GLN A 503 -17.06 22.65 41.07
N LYS A 504 -15.85 23.12 41.39
CA LYS A 504 -15.67 24.23 42.34
C LYS A 504 -16.26 25.51 41.74
N PRO A 505 -16.78 26.43 42.59
CA PRO A 505 -17.16 27.78 42.16
C PRO A 505 -15.94 28.48 41.52
N ASP A 506 -16.20 29.30 40.50
CA ASP A 506 -15.16 30.17 39.95
C ASP A 506 -14.95 31.39 40.88
N GLU A 507 -13.82 31.39 41.59
CA GLU A 507 -13.41 32.45 42.51
C GLU A 507 -12.48 33.48 41.84
N THR A 508 -12.37 33.51 40.51
CA THR A 508 -11.46 34.39 39.78
C THR A 508 -11.68 35.88 40.13
N GLU A 509 -12.91 36.33 40.21
CA GLU A 509 -13.20 37.72 40.59
C GLU A 509 -12.85 38.02 42.07
N HIS A 510 -12.98 37.04 42.96
CA HIS A 510 -12.63 37.19 44.37
C HIS A 510 -11.12 37.44 44.55
N TYR A 511 -10.28 36.76 43.78
CA TYR A 511 -8.82 36.88 43.84
C TYR A 511 -8.20 37.69 42.69
N LYS A 512 -8.97 38.59 42.09
CA LYS A 512 -8.56 39.38 40.92
C LYS A 512 -7.23 40.12 41.09
N ASP A 513 -7.02 40.77 42.23
CA ASP A 513 -5.80 41.51 42.54
C ASP A 513 -4.58 40.56 42.66
N ALA A 514 -4.76 39.40 43.24
CA ALA A 514 -3.75 38.37 43.35
C ALA A 514 -3.34 37.84 41.95
N PHE A 515 -4.31 37.56 41.10
CA PHE A 515 -4.10 37.08 39.74
C PHE A 515 -3.48 38.12 38.82
N ASN A 516 -3.84 39.39 38.96
CA ASN A 516 -3.19 40.49 38.25
C ASN A 516 -1.70 40.61 38.66
N PHE A 517 -1.41 40.50 39.96
CA PHE A 517 -0.04 40.52 40.46
C PHE A 517 0.81 39.38 39.86
N ILE A 518 0.26 38.16 39.80
CA ILE A 518 0.93 37.01 39.18
C ILE A 518 1.16 37.29 37.68
N LYS A 519 0.15 37.75 36.96
CA LYS A 519 0.22 38.06 35.54
C LYS A 519 1.28 39.12 35.22
N GLU A 520 1.32 40.19 35.99
CA GLU A 520 2.31 41.27 35.87
C GLU A 520 3.73 40.74 36.15
N THR A 521 3.89 39.91 37.17
CA THR A 521 5.18 39.29 37.54
C THR A 521 5.70 38.39 36.39
N LEU A 522 4.81 37.62 35.76
CA LEU A 522 5.16 36.71 34.68
C LEU A 522 5.37 37.40 33.33
N GLY A 523 5.06 38.69 33.19
CA GLY A 523 5.51 39.53 32.10
C GLY A 523 5.09 39.07 30.71
N GLY A 524 3.86 38.59 30.50
CA GLY A 524 3.34 38.17 29.19
C GLY A 524 3.60 36.71 28.84
N ARG A 525 4.23 35.91 29.71
CA ARG A 525 4.34 34.46 29.58
C ARG A 525 3.02 33.71 29.74
N VAL A 526 2.02 34.38 30.32
CA VAL A 526 0.65 33.89 30.44
C VAL A 526 -0.33 34.93 29.91
N ASP A 527 -1.37 34.48 29.21
CA ASP A 527 -2.42 35.33 28.70
C ASP A 527 -3.43 35.69 29.81
N THR A 528 -3.72 34.69 30.65
CA THR A 528 -4.69 34.81 31.73
C THR A 528 -4.29 33.99 32.95
N VAL A 529 -4.63 34.52 34.15
CA VAL A 529 -4.53 33.79 35.42
C VAL A 529 -5.94 33.74 36.01
N LYS A 530 -6.39 32.55 36.43
CA LYS A 530 -7.74 32.37 37.00
C LYS A 530 -7.76 31.28 38.08
N ALA A 531 -8.83 31.28 38.87
CA ALA A 531 -9.10 30.19 39.80
C ALA A 531 -9.44 28.92 39.04
N SER A 532 -8.91 27.78 39.46
CA SER A 532 -9.24 26.48 38.87
C SER A 532 -10.51 25.92 39.45
N THR A 533 -11.41 25.52 38.58
CA THR A 533 -12.63 24.78 38.95
C THR A 533 -12.42 23.25 38.96
N LYS A 534 -11.23 22.79 38.52
CA LYS A 534 -10.91 21.36 38.29
C LYS A 534 -9.91 20.80 39.31
N LEU A 535 -8.91 21.58 39.71
CA LEU A 535 -7.82 21.13 40.56
C LEU A 535 -8.28 20.81 41.98
N LYS A 536 -7.82 19.68 42.49
CA LYS A 536 -8.10 19.21 43.87
C LYS A 536 -6.83 19.17 44.73
N THR A 537 -5.86 18.40 44.32
CA THR A 537 -4.62 18.14 45.11
C THR A 537 -3.43 18.97 44.65
N HIS A 538 -3.40 19.36 43.38
CA HIS A 538 -2.31 20.15 42.81
C HIS A 538 -2.52 21.65 42.95
N PRO A 539 -1.43 22.45 43.13
CA PRO A 539 -1.53 23.90 43.30
C PRO A 539 -1.89 24.64 42.01
N VAL A 540 -1.39 24.16 40.87
CA VAL A 540 -1.47 24.85 39.58
C VAL A 540 -1.54 23.89 38.43
N CYS A 541 -2.08 24.34 37.28
CA CYS A 541 -1.87 23.74 35.96
C CYS A 541 -1.89 24.81 34.89
N LEU A 542 -1.37 24.45 33.69
CA LEU A 542 -1.58 25.25 32.49
C LEU A 542 -2.71 24.61 31.67
N THR A 543 -3.53 25.46 31.06
CA THR A 543 -4.53 25.07 30.06
C THR A 543 -4.37 25.97 28.83
N SER A 544 -4.74 25.46 27.67
CA SER A 544 -4.76 26.27 26.45
C SER A 544 -6.08 27.04 26.32
N GLY A 545 -6.03 28.20 25.69
CA GLY A 545 -7.21 28.92 25.26
C GLY A 545 -7.79 28.30 23.98
N GLU A 546 -8.95 28.87 23.54
CA GLU A 546 -9.56 28.46 22.29
C GLU A 546 -8.58 28.56 21.10
N GLY A 547 -8.55 27.52 20.24
CA GLY A 547 -7.78 27.47 19.01
C GLY A 547 -6.63 26.47 19.07
N VAL A 548 -5.38 26.92 19.24
CA VAL A 548 -4.20 26.06 19.24
C VAL A 548 -3.99 25.45 20.62
N THR A 549 -3.92 24.12 20.70
CA THR A 549 -3.57 23.39 21.94
C THR A 549 -2.05 23.28 22.14
N PHE A 550 -1.60 22.85 23.31
CA PHE A 550 -0.16 22.62 23.55
C PHE A 550 0.41 21.51 22.68
N GLU A 551 -0.34 20.46 22.42
CA GLU A 551 0.11 19.37 21.55
C GLU A 551 0.18 19.81 20.08
N MET A 552 -0.77 20.63 19.62
CA MET A 552 -0.70 21.27 18.31
C MET A 552 0.51 22.22 18.21
N GLU A 553 0.80 23.04 19.24
CA GLU A 553 2.00 23.89 19.29
C GLU A 553 3.26 23.06 19.17
N LYS A 554 3.38 21.95 19.93
CA LYS A 554 4.53 21.01 19.84
C LYS A 554 4.67 20.42 18.44
N TYR A 555 3.57 19.99 17.85
CA TYR A 555 3.56 19.43 16.50
C TYR A 555 4.03 20.45 15.45
N PHE A 556 3.42 21.64 15.41
CA PHE A 556 3.79 22.68 14.44
C PHE A 556 5.22 23.19 14.64
N THR A 557 5.67 23.30 15.88
CA THR A 557 7.06 23.69 16.17
C THR A 557 8.07 22.66 15.61
N ALA A 558 7.70 21.36 15.60
CA ALA A 558 8.56 20.31 15.07
C ALA A 558 8.52 20.18 13.53
N VAL A 559 7.35 20.41 12.91
CA VAL A 559 7.12 20.13 11.47
C VAL A 559 7.20 21.41 10.61
N GLN A 560 6.67 22.54 11.12
CA GLN A 560 6.58 23.83 10.41
C GLN A 560 6.89 24.99 11.37
N PRO A 561 8.12 25.11 11.88
CA PRO A 561 8.49 26.14 12.88
C PRO A 561 8.27 27.58 12.38
N GLU A 562 8.30 27.80 11.08
CA GLU A 562 8.06 29.10 10.44
C GLU A 562 6.66 29.65 10.64
N LEU A 563 5.67 28.82 10.95
CA LEU A 563 4.31 29.28 11.24
C LEU A 563 4.22 30.04 12.56
N GLY A 564 5.15 29.80 13.51
CA GLY A 564 5.21 30.49 14.79
C GLY A 564 3.94 30.39 15.63
N LEU A 565 3.12 29.34 15.43
CA LEU A 565 1.87 29.13 16.15
C LEU A 565 2.15 28.80 17.61
N LYS A 566 1.52 29.53 18.51
CA LYS A 566 1.61 29.34 19.95
C LYS A 566 0.23 29.22 20.57
N ALA A 567 0.08 28.31 21.51
CA ALA A 567 -1.11 28.18 22.32
C ALA A 567 -1.20 29.38 23.30
N LYS A 568 -2.39 29.89 23.52
CA LYS A 568 -2.65 30.85 24.61
C LYS A 568 -2.50 30.12 25.94
N ARG A 569 -1.68 30.67 26.83
CA ARG A 569 -1.38 30.06 28.13
C ARG A 569 -2.26 30.63 29.21
N ILE A 570 -3.11 29.79 29.77
CA ILE A 570 -3.98 30.12 30.92
C ILE A 570 -3.40 29.39 32.13
N LEU A 571 -2.97 30.16 33.15
CA LEU A 571 -2.54 29.60 34.43
C LEU A 571 -3.74 29.44 35.35
N GLU A 572 -4.11 28.20 35.62
CA GLU A 572 -5.17 27.88 36.59
C GLU A 572 -4.57 27.57 37.95
N ILE A 573 -5.15 28.20 39.00
CA ILE A 573 -4.65 28.13 40.37
C ILE A 573 -5.70 27.52 41.28
N ASN A 574 -5.30 26.52 42.08
CA ASN A 574 -6.12 25.99 43.16
C ASN A 574 -6.02 26.94 44.37
N VAL A 575 -7.02 27.77 44.57
CA VAL A 575 -7.02 28.79 45.60
C VAL A 575 -7.09 28.23 47.04
N ASP A 576 -7.52 27.00 47.22
CA ASP A 576 -7.53 26.30 48.52
C ASP A 576 -6.18 25.66 48.86
N HIS A 577 -5.25 25.59 47.90
CA HIS A 577 -3.99 24.91 48.11
C HIS A 577 -3.03 25.72 49.00
N PRO A 578 -2.32 25.09 49.96
CA PRO A 578 -1.39 25.79 50.84
C PRO A 578 -0.35 26.67 50.15
N ALA A 579 0.10 26.29 48.94
CA ALA A 579 1.03 27.09 48.13
C ALA A 579 0.46 28.41 47.68
N PHE A 580 -0.83 28.47 47.30
CA PHE A 580 -1.50 29.72 46.94
C PHE A 580 -1.75 30.58 48.20
N LEU A 581 -2.18 29.99 49.31
CA LEU A 581 -2.39 30.71 50.57
C LEU A 581 -1.07 31.32 51.09
N ALA A 582 0.07 30.61 50.91
CA ALA A 582 1.37 31.16 51.23
C ALA A 582 1.78 32.31 50.30
N PHE A 583 1.48 32.20 49.02
CA PHE A 583 1.66 33.31 48.05
C PHE A 583 0.85 34.53 48.45
N GLU A 584 -0.46 34.36 48.74
CA GLU A 584 -1.35 35.46 49.08
C GLU A 584 -0.93 36.17 50.37
N ALA A 585 -0.50 35.40 51.41
CA ALA A 585 0.07 35.96 52.61
C ALA A 585 1.37 36.75 52.34
N ALA A 586 2.24 36.26 51.48
CA ALA A 586 3.46 36.94 51.08
C ALA A 586 3.18 38.19 50.26
N ARG A 587 2.19 38.19 49.38
CA ARG A 587 1.79 39.34 48.55
C ARG A 587 1.51 40.60 49.38
N VAL A 588 0.93 40.43 50.56
CA VAL A 588 0.58 41.53 51.48
C VAL A 588 1.80 41.93 52.32
N THR A 589 2.67 40.98 52.75
CA THR A 589 3.74 41.21 53.71
C THR A 589 5.13 41.37 53.10
N ASP A 590 5.42 40.70 52.01
CA ASP A 590 6.73 40.65 51.31
C ASP A 590 6.51 40.44 49.82
N PRO A 591 6.27 41.49 49.04
CA PRO A 591 5.99 41.39 47.59
C PRO A 591 7.12 40.76 46.79
N GLU A 592 8.38 40.89 47.22
CA GLU A 592 9.52 40.24 46.51
C GLU A 592 9.50 38.73 46.68
N LYS A 593 9.13 38.23 47.86
CA LYS A 593 8.90 36.80 48.08
C LYS A 593 7.69 36.28 47.32
N ALA A 594 6.64 37.08 47.22
CA ALA A 594 5.45 36.76 46.41
C ALA A 594 5.79 36.59 44.91
N LYS A 595 6.67 37.45 44.37
CA LYS A 595 7.16 37.26 42.96
C LYS A 595 7.84 35.92 42.79
N LYS A 596 8.69 35.51 43.75
CA LYS A 596 9.34 34.20 43.70
C LYS A 596 8.33 33.06 43.70
N TYR A 597 7.30 33.13 44.50
CA TYR A 597 6.22 32.14 44.54
C TYR A 597 5.47 32.09 43.19
N ALA A 598 5.17 33.24 42.60
CA ALA A 598 4.49 33.29 41.30
C ALA A 598 5.33 32.61 40.20
N GLU A 599 6.67 32.86 40.16
CA GLU A 599 7.60 32.22 39.27
C GLU A 599 7.68 30.70 39.48
N ILE A 600 7.72 30.25 40.72
CA ILE A 600 7.76 28.81 41.05
C ILE A 600 6.46 28.15 40.63
N LEU A 601 5.29 28.72 40.93
CA LEU A 601 4.01 28.15 40.52
C LEU A 601 3.89 28.05 39.01
N TYR A 602 4.31 29.07 38.27
CA TYR A 602 4.33 29.01 36.82
C TYR A 602 5.23 27.92 36.27
N ASN A 603 6.49 27.83 36.73
CA ASN A 603 7.40 26.81 36.24
C ASN A 603 6.95 25.39 36.60
N GLN A 604 6.30 25.20 37.75
CA GLN A 604 5.67 23.92 38.09
C GLN A 604 4.55 23.57 37.09
N ALA A 605 3.70 24.56 36.75
CA ALA A 605 2.65 24.34 35.77
C ALA A 605 3.20 24.01 34.37
N VAL A 606 4.33 24.63 33.96
CA VAL A 606 5.04 24.32 32.71
C VAL A 606 5.55 22.88 32.71
N LEU A 607 6.19 22.43 33.83
CA LEU A 607 6.66 21.04 33.97
C LEU A 607 5.51 20.03 33.90
N ILE A 608 4.42 20.31 34.60
CA ILE A 608 3.22 19.46 34.61
C ILE A 608 2.61 19.35 33.20
N ALA A 609 2.66 20.43 32.40
CA ALA A 609 2.21 20.44 31.02
C ALA A 609 3.17 19.72 30.04
N GLY A 610 4.27 19.12 30.55
CA GLY A 610 5.26 18.43 29.71
C GLY A 610 6.04 19.38 28.80
N MET A 611 6.13 20.67 29.17
CA MET A 611 6.87 21.67 28.41
C MET A 611 8.25 21.93 29.05
N PRO A 612 9.27 22.30 28.23
CA PRO A 612 10.58 22.64 28.78
C PRO A 612 10.54 23.97 29.53
N ILE A 613 11.22 24.01 30.68
CA ILE A 613 11.46 25.27 31.39
C ILE A 613 12.50 26.08 30.59
N GLU A 614 12.24 27.39 30.40
CA GLU A 614 13.15 28.27 29.65
C GLU A 614 14.51 28.41 30.34
N ASP A 615 14.54 28.57 31.68
CA ASP A 615 15.76 28.64 32.47
C ASP A 615 15.69 27.70 33.69
N PRO A 616 16.12 26.43 33.55
CA PRO A 616 16.13 25.46 34.63
C PRO A 616 17.03 25.86 35.83
N SER A 617 18.12 26.62 35.56
CA SER A 617 19.05 27.06 36.61
C SER A 617 18.40 28.07 37.53
N SER A 618 17.81 29.12 36.97
CA SER A 618 17.05 30.12 37.74
C SER A 618 15.88 29.51 38.52
N TYR A 619 15.18 28.53 37.92
CA TYR A 619 14.12 27.82 38.63
C TYR A 619 14.64 27.04 39.84
N THR A 620 15.78 26.35 39.70
CA THR A 620 16.43 25.64 40.81
C THR A 620 16.87 26.60 41.92
N ASP A 621 17.47 27.75 41.57
CA ASP A 621 17.88 28.77 42.54
C ASP A 621 16.68 29.36 43.29
N LEU A 622 15.55 29.59 42.62
CA LEU A 622 14.31 30.03 43.23
C LEU A 622 13.79 29.00 44.26
N LEU A 623 13.76 27.71 43.89
CA LEU A 623 13.36 26.64 44.82
C LEU A 623 14.28 26.59 46.05
N CYS A 624 15.60 26.63 45.83
CA CYS A 624 16.58 26.61 46.93
C CYS A 624 16.44 27.84 47.85
N SER A 625 16.02 28.98 47.32
CA SER A 625 15.80 30.21 48.10
C SER A 625 14.64 30.13 49.08
N LEU A 626 13.73 29.15 48.94
CA LEU A 626 12.65 28.91 49.89
C LEU A 626 13.10 28.21 51.19
N TRP A 627 14.27 27.60 51.20
CA TRP A 627 14.83 26.86 52.36
C TRP A 627 15.71 27.76 53.25
N GLN A 628 15.93 28.99 52.80
CA GLN A 628 16.64 30.02 53.56
C GLN A 628 15.66 30.93 54.32
#